data_4900e487a0a2d035fb17d7826a78392b
#
_entry.id   4900e487a0a2d035fb17d7826a78392b
#
_cell.length_a   1.000
_cell.length_b   1.000
_cell.length_c   1.000
_cell.angle_alpha   90.00
_cell.angle_beta   90.00
_cell.angle_gamma   90.00
#
_symmetry.space_group_name_H-M   'P 1'
#
loop_
_entity.id
_entity.type
_entity.pdbx_description
1 polymer ?
#
loop_
_entity_poly.entity_id
_entity_poly.type
_entity_poly.pdbx_seq_one_letter_code
_entity_poly.pdbx_strand_id
1 'polypeptide(L)'
;MSDHAIEPRESSERPPVIQLLRQLIQIGIALTSERELAPLLERIVTEARRFTNAEAGTLYLRDGDCLRFAVAQNAVLVERMGEREMRRQFAAEPLRLTQPSLAGYVALTGQAICLPDAYGVPKNRPYVFNQDLDLRLHYQTGSVLVVPLRDASRDVIGVLQLINARNAAGEVVPFDPEVESLVQALASQAAVAIRNARLEELSFKDPLTGVYNRRYFTLRIEEEARRHARFAEPLSLVLVDIDRFKSINDELGHRAGDDALKAIAQLIVTNSRSFSIVTRYGGDEFAVLLVNTPKSGALKYAQRIRDVIERHPFAHGPVTVSVGIAELPDDVLAWDELVPAADRALYVAKRLGRNAIEVA
;
A
#
# COMPACT_ATOMS: atom_id res chain seq x y z
N MET A 1 -48.44 -41.50 34.67
CA MET A 1 -47.29 -41.88 33.83
C MET A 1 -47.24 -40.86 32.70
N SER A 2 -46.47 -39.82 32.92
CA SER A 2 -46.32 -38.72 31.94
C SER A 2 -44.88 -38.80 31.39
N ASP A 3 -44.79 -39.20 30.15
CA ASP A 3 -43.57 -39.30 29.39
C ASP A 3 -43.10 -37.86 29.03
N HIS A 4 -42.02 -37.39 29.63
CA HIS A 4 -41.35 -36.18 29.20
C HIS A 4 -40.33 -36.52 28.12
N ALA A 5 -40.75 -36.35 26.86
CA ALA A 5 -39.83 -36.36 25.74
C ALA A 5 -38.86 -35.19 25.88
N ILE A 6 -37.57 -35.49 26.05
CA ILE A 6 -36.46 -34.56 25.97
C ILE A 6 -36.24 -34.25 24.49
N GLU A 7 -36.61 -33.06 24.04
CA GLU A 7 -36.22 -32.55 22.73
C GLU A 7 -34.70 -32.42 22.63
N PRO A 8 -34.04 -32.88 21.56
CA PRO A 8 -32.62 -32.69 21.37
C PRO A 8 -32.38 -31.21 21.07
N ARG A 9 -31.51 -30.53 21.86
CA ARG A 9 -30.97 -29.23 21.57
C ARG A 9 -30.29 -29.31 20.20
N GLU A 10 -30.75 -28.51 19.26
CA GLU A 10 -30.06 -28.27 17.99
C GLU A 10 -28.63 -27.83 18.29
N SER A 11 -27.67 -28.70 18.05
CA SER A 11 -26.26 -28.39 17.98
C SER A 11 -26.05 -27.50 16.75
N SER A 12 -25.71 -26.23 16.97
CA SER A 12 -25.20 -25.35 15.92
C SER A 12 -24.02 -26.07 15.24
N GLU A 13 -24.23 -26.58 14.03
CA GLU A 13 -23.21 -27.32 13.29
C GLU A 13 -22.00 -26.40 13.05
N ARG A 14 -20.92 -26.66 13.79
CA ARG A 14 -19.61 -26.07 13.52
C ARG A 14 -19.15 -26.51 12.15
N PRO A 15 -18.61 -25.62 11.30
CA PRO A 15 -18.06 -26.05 10.02
C PRO A 15 -16.94 -27.07 10.28
N PRO A 16 -16.90 -28.19 9.56
CA PRO A 16 -15.87 -29.20 9.76
C PRO A 16 -14.48 -28.59 9.60
N VAL A 17 -13.53 -28.96 10.46
CA VAL A 17 -12.14 -28.46 10.48
C VAL A 17 -11.49 -28.44 9.08
N ILE A 18 -11.84 -29.42 8.25
CA ILE A 18 -11.39 -29.49 6.85
C ILE A 18 -11.87 -28.25 6.04
N GLN A 19 -13.06 -27.75 6.30
CA GLN A 19 -13.59 -26.57 5.59
C GLN A 19 -12.87 -25.30 6.02
N LEU A 20 -12.57 -25.16 7.30
CA LEU A 20 -11.76 -24.05 7.83
C LEU A 20 -10.33 -24.06 7.27
N LEU A 21 -9.70 -25.23 7.20
CA LEU A 21 -8.37 -25.38 6.59
C LEU A 21 -8.38 -25.06 5.09
N ARG A 22 -9.40 -25.48 4.35
CA ARG A 22 -9.55 -25.10 2.93
C ARG A 22 -9.67 -23.59 2.76
N GLN A 23 -10.46 -22.92 3.60
CA GLN A 23 -10.58 -21.46 3.57
C GLN A 23 -9.23 -20.79 3.86
N LEU A 24 -8.50 -21.26 4.87
CA LEU A 24 -7.18 -20.75 5.21
C LEU A 24 -6.19 -20.86 4.04
N ILE A 25 -6.17 -22.00 3.35
CA ILE A 25 -5.34 -22.21 2.15
C ILE A 25 -5.73 -21.22 1.03
N GLN A 26 -7.02 -21.05 0.77
CA GLN A 26 -7.50 -20.12 -0.25
C GLN A 26 -7.14 -18.66 0.08
N ILE A 27 -7.26 -18.27 1.35
CA ILE A 27 -6.84 -16.95 1.81
C ILE A 27 -5.33 -16.78 1.61
N GLY A 28 -4.52 -17.78 1.98
CA GLY A 28 -3.06 -17.74 1.79
C GLY A 28 -2.65 -17.56 0.32
N ILE A 29 -3.27 -18.31 -0.59
CA ILE A 29 -3.05 -18.15 -2.04
C ILE A 29 -3.43 -16.72 -2.48
N ALA A 30 -4.57 -16.23 -2.03
CA ALA A 30 -5.07 -14.92 -2.36
C ALA A 30 -4.18 -13.78 -1.84
N LEU A 31 -3.60 -13.92 -0.64
CA LEU A 31 -2.64 -12.96 -0.07
C LEU A 31 -1.31 -12.96 -0.83
N THR A 32 -0.81 -14.11 -1.24
CA THR A 32 0.47 -14.22 -1.97
C THR A 32 0.38 -13.75 -3.42
N SER A 33 -0.81 -13.64 -3.99
CA SER A 33 -1.01 -13.11 -5.34
C SER A 33 -1.05 -11.58 -5.39
N GLU A 34 -1.29 -10.92 -4.25
CA GLU A 34 -1.33 -9.46 -4.17
C GLU A 34 0.09 -8.88 -4.06
N ARG A 35 0.44 -7.99 -4.97
CA ARG A 35 1.79 -7.42 -5.08
C ARG A 35 1.91 -6.03 -4.47
N GLU A 36 0.82 -5.29 -4.44
CA GLU A 36 0.81 -3.95 -3.84
C GLU A 36 0.54 -4.04 -2.35
N LEU A 37 1.38 -3.37 -1.55
CA LEU A 37 1.31 -3.46 -0.09
C LEU A 37 -0.04 -2.96 0.46
N ALA A 38 -0.56 -1.83 -0.04
CA ALA A 38 -1.79 -1.25 0.51
C ALA A 38 -3.04 -2.14 0.28
N PRO A 39 -3.34 -2.66 -0.93
CA PRO A 39 -4.40 -3.63 -1.14
C PRO A 39 -4.21 -4.92 -0.33
N LEU A 40 -2.96 -5.42 -0.20
CA LEU A 40 -2.64 -6.59 0.60
C LEU A 40 -3.06 -6.41 2.07
N LEU A 41 -2.70 -5.27 2.68
CA LEU A 41 -3.03 -4.99 4.07
C LEU A 41 -4.55 -4.91 4.30
N GLU A 42 -5.28 -4.25 3.41
CA GLU A 42 -6.75 -4.20 3.43
C GLU A 42 -7.34 -5.61 3.34
N ARG A 43 -6.82 -6.43 2.45
CA ARG A 43 -7.28 -7.80 2.25
C ARG A 43 -7.04 -8.68 3.46
N ILE A 44 -5.88 -8.57 4.12
CA ILE A 44 -5.57 -9.32 5.35
C ILE A 44 -6.64 -9.04 6.41
N VAL A 45 -6.97 -7.79 6.67
CA VAL A 45 -7.97 -7.43 7.67
C VAL A 45 -9.36 -7.92 7.27
N THR A 46 -9.72 -7.77 6.00
CA THR A 46 -11.02 -8.21 5.47
C THR A 46 -11.19 -9.72 5.63
N GLU A 47 -10.20 -10.52 5.22
CA GLU A 47 -10.29 -11.98 5.30
C GLU A 47 -10.25 -12.46 6.77
N ALA A 48 -9.43 -11.85 7.62
CA ALA A 48 -9.40 -12.17 9.04
C ALA A 48 -10.74 -11.89 9.73
N ARG A 49 -11.37 -10.75 9.44
CA ARG A 49 -12.69 -10.40 9.96
C ARG A 49 -13.77 -11.38 9.48
N ARG A 50 -13.79 -11.70 8.18
CA ARG A 50 -14.74 -12.65 7.60
C ARG A 50 -14.60 -14.04 8.21
N PHE A 51 -13.36 -14.50 8.35
CA PHE A 51 -13.04 -15.81 8.91
C PHE A 51 -13.49 -15.96 10.36
N THR A 52 -13.39 -14.89 11.15
CA THR A 52 -13.73 -14.87 12.59
C THR A 52 -15.12 -14.32 12.88
N ASN A 53 -15.84 -13.87 11.86
CA ASN A 53 -17.07 -13.08 11.99
C ASN A 53 -16.90 -11.87 12.94
N ALA A 54 -15.72 -11.22 12.89
CA ALA A 54 -15.39 -10.06 13.71
C ALA A 54 -16.00 -8.79 13.14
N GLU A 55 -16.58 -7.96 14.02
CA GLU A 55 -17.20 -6.67 13.67
C GLU A 55 -16.15 -5.66 13.18
N ALA A 56 -14.99 -5.67 13.81
CA ALA A 56 -13.90 -4.76 13.47
C ALA A 56 -12.54 -5.47 13.43
N GLY A 57 -11.61 -4.89 12.69
CA GLY A 57 -10.23 -5.34 12.60
C GLY A 57 -9.28 -4.17 12.36
N THR A 58 -8.13 -4.22 13.01
CA THR A 58 -7.06 -3.25 12.86
C THR A 58 -5.75 -3.97 12.62
N LEU A 59 -5.01 -3.52 11.63
CA LEU A 59 -3.66 -3.98 11.36
C LEU A 59 -2.67 -2.86 11.64
N TYR A 60 -1.71 -3.16 12.50
CA TYR A 60 -0.60 -2.28 12.82
C TYR A 60 0.66 -2.82 12.16
N LEU A 61 1.49 -1.93 11.61
CA LEU A 61 2.84 -2.26 11.17
C LEU A 61 3.85 -1.66 12.15
N ARG A 62 4.86 -2.46 12.49
CA ARG A 62 5.95 -1.99 13.35
C ARG A 62 6.93 -1.13 12.56
N ASP A 63 7.27 0.02 13.15
CA ASP A 63 8.26 0.96 12.64
C ASP A 63 9.15 1.40 13.82
N GLY A 64 10.28 0.70 13.97
CA GLY A 64 11.16 0.87 15.14
C GLY A 64 10.43 0.58 16.46
N ASP A 65 10.35 1.59 17.32
CA ASP A 65 9.72 1.53 18.64
C ASP A 65 8.25 1.96 18.64
N CYS A 66 7.62 1.99 17.47
CA CYS A 66 6.23 2.39 17.32
C CYS A 66 5.43 1.36 16.52
N LEU A 67 4.12 1.34 16.75
CA LEU A 67 3.13 0.72 15.88
C LEU A 67 2.35 1.80 15.14
N ARG A 68 2.35 1.75 13.81
CA ARG A 68 1.54 2.63 12.96
C ARG A 68 0.26 1.92 12.55
N PHE A 69 -0.86 2.62 12.61
CA PHE A 69 -2.10 2.15 12.00
C PHE A 69 -1.91 2.02 10.49
N ALA A 70 -1.99 0.81 9.97
CA ALA A 70 -1.91 0.55 8.55
C ALA A 70 -3.29 0.43 7.92
N VAL A 71 -4.19 -0.34 8.56
CA VAL A 71 -5.59 -0.53 8.16
C VAL A 71 -6.46 -0.56 9.40
N ALA A 72 -7.62 0.10 9.33
CA ALA A 72 -8.68 -0.04 10.30
C ALA A 72 -10.01 -0.23 9.56
N GLN A 73 -10.75 -1.27 9.92
CA GLN A 73 -12.06 -1.59 9.39
C GLN A 73 -13.01 -1.81 10.56
N ASN A 74 -14.16 -1.11 10.56
CA ASN A 74 -15.20 -1.28 11.56
C ASN A 74 -16.56 -1.06 10.91
N ALA A 75 -17.34 -2.13 10.76
CA ALA A 75 -18.62 -2.09 10.05
C ALA A 75 -19.63 -1.13 10.70
N VAL A 76 -19.71 -1.13 12.03
CA VAL A 76 -20.63 -0.27 12.80
C VAL A 76 -20.27 1.21 12.66
N LEU A 77 -18.98 1.54 12.74
CA LEU A 77 -18.55 2.93 12.60
C LEU A 77 -18.70 3.43 11.16
N VAL A 78 -18.46 2.57 10.16
CA VAL A 78 -18.70 2.91 8.74
C VAL A 78 -20.18 3.21 8.50
N GLU A 79 -21.08 2.42 9.06
CA GLU A 79 -22.53 2.66 8.96
C GLU A 79 -22.95 3.98 9.62
N ARG A 80 -22.34 4.33 10.76
CA ARG A 80 -22.68 5.55 11.52
C ARG A 80 -22.13 6.83 10.95
N MET A 81 -20.89 6.84 10.46
CA MET A 81 -20.20 8.08 10.08
C MET A 81 -19.58 8.07 8.67
N GLY A 82 -19.68 6.97 7.96
CA GLY A 82 -19.06 6.78 6.65
C GLY A 82 -17.58 6.39 6.73
N GLU A 83 -17.08 5.74 5.67
CA GLU A 83 -15.72 5.19 5.62
C GLU A 83 -14.64 6.27 5.76
N ARG A 84 -14.82 7.42 5.09
CA ARG A 84 -13.83 8.51 5.09
C ARG A 84 -13.62 9.10 6.49
N GLU A 85 -14.69 9.33 7.23
CA GLU A 85 -14.60 9.88 8.57
C GLU A 85 -14.06 8.83 9.55
N MET A 86 -14.50 7.57 9.44
CA MET A 86 -13.95 6.47 10.23
C MET A 86 -12.45 6.38 10.06
N ARG A 87 -11.93 6.35 8.81
CA ARG A 87 -10.48 6.31 8.53
C ARG A 87 -9.74 7.49 9.16
N ARG A 88 -10.34 8.70 9.15
CA ARG A 88 -9.75 9.89 9.76
C ARG A 88 -9.60 9.77 11.27
N GLN A 89 -10.56 9.14 11.94
CA GLN A 89 -10.52 8.91 13.40
C GLN A 89 -9.41 7.93 13.81
N PHE A 90 -9.02 7.01 12.94
CA PHE A 90 -7.93 6.06 13.12
C PHE A 90 -6.58 6.55 12.58
N ALA A 91 -6.52 7.69 11.87
CA ALA A 91 -5.28 8.35 11.45
C ALA A 91 -4.60 9.05 12.64
N ALA A 92 -4.50 8.36 13.77
CA ALA A 92 -3.94 8.85 15.01
C ALA A 92 -2.40 8.80 15.01
N GLU A 93 -1.79 9.42 16.02
CA GLU A 93 -0.35 9.31 16.28
C GLU A 93 0.06 7.83 16.45
N PRO A 94 1.29 7.47 16.00
CA PRO A 94 1.81 6.13 16.18
C PRO A 94 1.78 5.70 17.65
N LEU A 95 1.35 4.48 17.93
CA LEU A 95 1.33 3.91 19.27
C LEU A 95 2.77 3.55 19.67
N ARG A 96 3.32 4.24 20.68
CA ARG A 96 4.64 3.92 21.21
C ARG A 96 4.62 2.61 21.97
N LEU A 97 5.60 1.73 21.72
CA LEU A 97 5.71 0.44 22.39
C LEU A 97 6.01 0.54 23.90
N THR A 98 6.46 1.71 24.35
CA THR A 98 6.66 2.01 25.79
C THR A 98 5.35 2.23 26.56
N GLN A 99 4.23 2.48 25.85
CA GLN A 99 2.92 2.66 26.48
C GLN A 99 2.23 1.30 26.64
N PRO A 100 1.75 0.97 27.85
CA PRO A 100 0.99 -0.26 28.06
C PRO A 100 -0.25 -0.31 27.18
N SER A 101 -0.33 -1.29 26.29
CA SER A 101 -1.49 -1.51 25.42
C SER A 101 -1.54 -2.98 25.01
N LEU A 102 -2.70 -3.47 24.57
CA LEU A 102 -2.84 -4.83 24.04
C LEU A 102 -1.91 -5.07 22.84
N ALA A 103 -1.99 -4.18 21.82
CA ALA A 103 -1.18 -4.30 20.63
C ALA A 103 0.33 -4.13 20.92
N GLY A 104 0.70 -3.18 21.79
CA GLY A 104 2.10 -2.96 22.21
C GLY A 104 2.69 -4.18 22.92
N TYR A 105 1.95 -4.79 23.82
CA TYR A 105 2.39 -6.02 24.51
C TYR A 105 2.64 -7.16 23.52
N VAL A 106 1.69 -7.39 22.58
CA VAL A 106 1.83 -8.42 21.55
C VAL A 106 3.03 -8.12 20.63
N ALA A 107 3.26 -6.86 20.29
CA ALA A 107 4.41 -6.44 19.47
C ALA A 107 5.76 -6.68 20.15
N LEU A 108 5.84 -6.51 21.47
CA LEU A 108 7.06 -6.70 22.24
C LEU A 108 7.35 -8.15 22.58
N THR A 109 6.31 -8.90 22.98
CA THR A 109 6.48 -10.27 23.48
C THR A 109 6.26 -11.33 22.39
N GLY A 110 5.51 -10.96 21.35
CA GLY A 110 5.02 -11.89 20.35
C GLY A 110 3.96 -12.87 20.88
N GLN A 111 3.47 -12.73 22.09
CA GLN A 111 2.42 -13.57 22.66
C GLN A 111 1.05 -13.04 22.25
N ALA A 112 0.18 -13.90 21.71
CA ALA A 112 -1.18 -13.52 21.40
C ALA A 112 -1.99 -13.24 22.67
N ILE A 113 -2.99 -12.38 22.55
CA ILE A 113 -3.96 -12.07 23.61
C ILE A 113 -5.36 -12.40 23.09
N CYS A 114 -6.11 -13.20 23.82
CA CYS A 114 -7.53 -13.44 23.60
C CYS A 114 -8.29 -13.06 24.87
N LEU A 115 -9.19 -12.06 24.75
CA LEU A 115 -9.98 -11.56 25.86
C LEU A 115 -11.46 -11.74 25.56
N PRO A 116 -12.23 -12.41 26.44
CA PRO A 116 -13.67 -12.48 26.31
C PRO A 116 -14.35 -11.13 26.56
N ASP A 117 -13.72 -10.25 27.35
CA ASP A 117 -14.17 -8.92 27.67
C ASP A 117 -12.96 -7.98 27.83
N ALA A 118 -12.89 -6.96 26.96
CA ALA A 118 -11.80 -5.98 26.99
C ALA A 118 -11.80 -5.09 28.23
N TYR A 119 -12.97 -4.83 28.81
CA TYR A 119 -13.11 -4.03 30.04
C TYR A 119 -12.78 -4.82 31.31
N GLY A 120 -12.80 -6.16 31.22
CA GLY A 120 -12.49 -7.08 32.32
C GLY A 120 -10.99 -7.37 32.48
N VAL A 121 -10.07 -6.64 31.88
CA VAL A 121 -8.61 -6.88 32.01
C VAL A 121 -8.16 -6.66 33.48
N PRO A 122 -7.59 -7.68 34.15
CA PRO A 122 -7.11 -7.55 35.52
C PRO A 122 -5.95 -6.55 35.61
N LYS A 123 -5.93 -5.74 36.67
CA LYS A 123 -4.90 -4.70 36.92
C LYS A 123 -3.46 -5.23 37.04
N ASN A 124 -3.28 -6.52 37.33
CA ASN A 124 -1.97 -7.16 37.43
C ASN A 124 -1.38 -7.64 36.08
N ARG A 125 -2.08 -7.42 34.98
CA ARG A 125 -1.58 -7.75 33.66
C ARG A 125 -0.60 -6.69 33.17
N PRO A 126 0.42 -7.07 32.36
CA PRO A 126 1.41 -6.13 31.81
C PRO A 126 0.88 -5.30 30.63
N TYR A 127 -0.41 -5.35 30.37
CA TYR A 127 -1.10 -4.59 29.32
C TYR A 127 -2.43 -4.05 29.86
N VAL A 128 -2.90 -2.99 29.21
CA VAL A 128 -4.18 -2.36 29.53
C VAL A 128 -5.02 -2.22 28.24
N PHE A 129 -6.34 -2.22 28.42
CA PHE A 129 -7.26 -1.81 27.36
C PHE A 129 -7.51 -0.30 27.51
N ASN A 130 -7.15 0.48 26.47
CA ASN A 130 -7.44 1.92 26.45
C ASN A 130 -8.87 2.14 25.94
N GLN A 131 -9.71 2.72 26.80
CA GLN A 131 -11.12 2.99 26.53
C GLN A 131 -11.37 4.33 25.82
N ASP A 132 -10.35 5.17 25.63
CA ASP A 132 -10.51 6.53 25.10
C ASP A 132 -11.14 6.55 23.70
N LEU A 133 -10.78 5.58 22.86
CA LEU A 133 -11.34 5.45 21.52
C LEU A 133 -12.82 5.07 21.58
N ASP A 134 -13.18 4.11 22.41
CA ASP A 134 -14.56 3.65 22.61
C ASP A 134 -15.43 4.80 23.12
N LEU A 135 -14.97 5.54 24.13
CA LEU A 135 -15.68 6.70 24.68
C LEU A 135 -15.87 7.79 23.63
N ARG A 136 -14.82 8.12 22.88
CA ARG A 136 -14.87 9.16 21.85
C ARG A 136 -15.79 8.81 20.68
N LEU A 137 -15.84 7.53 20.29
CA LEU A 137 -16.62 7.06 19.16
C LEU A 137 -17.98 6.48 19.54
N HIS A 138 -18.35 6.51 20.84
CA HIS A 138 -19.53 5.85 21.37
C HIS A 138 -19.64 4.39 20.89
N TYR A 139 -18.52 3.68 20.94
CA TYR A 139 -18.37 2.30 20.53
C TYR A 139 -18.10 1.45 21.78
N GLN A 140 -18.43 0.16 21.74
CA GLN A 140 -18.14 -0.76 22.83
C GLN A 140 -17.35 -1.95 22.34
N THR A 141 -16.11 -2.07 22.80
CA THR A 141 -15.26 -3.22 22.57
C THR A 141 -15.59 -4.30 23.59
N GLY A 142 -16.17 -5.40 23.15
CA GLY A 142 -16.40 -6.59 23.99
C GLY A 142 -15.23 -7.57 23.87
N SER A 143 -15.35 -8.61 23.07
CA SER A 143 -14.27 -9.58 22.85
C SER A 143 -13.15 -9.04 21.96
N VAL A 144 -11.89 -9.42 22.29
CA VAL A 144 -10.70 -8.99 21.55
C VAL A 144 -9.76 -10.16 21.33
N LEU A 145 -9.27 -10.29 20.09
CA LEU A 145 -8.18 -11.19 19.72
C LEU A 145 -7.06 -10.38 19.10
N VAL A 146 -5.86 -10.44 19.67
CA VAL A 146 -4.66 -9.73 19.18
C VAL A 146 -3.57 -10.75 18.89
N VAL A 147 -3.12 -10.81 17.65
CA VAL A 147 -2.11 -11.77 17.22
C VAL A 147 -0.90 -11.07 16.58
N PRO A 148 0.33 -11.57 16.79
CA PRO A 148 1.51 -11.02 16.16
C PRO A 148 1.61 -11.46 14.70
N LEU A 149 2.06 -10.55 13.83
CA LEU A 149 2.54 -10.85 12.50
C LEU A 149 4.04 -11.12 12.59
N ARG A 150 4.43 -12.40 12.56
CA ARG A 150 5.83 -12.81 12.67
C ARG A 150 6.41 -13.19 11.33
N ASP A 151 7.57 -12.64 11.03
CA ASP A 151 8.32 -13.03 9.84
C ASP A 151 9.08 -14.37 10.02
N ALA A 152 9.79 -14.80 8.98
CA ALA A 152 10.59 -16.04 9.01
C ALA A 152 11.71 -16.04 10.07
N SER A 153 12.19 -14.87 10.48
CA SER A 153 13.19 -14.68 11.55
C SER A 153 12.54 -14.68 12.94
N ARG A 154 11.23 -14.86 13.02
CA ARG A 154 10.37 -14.75 14.23
C ARG A 154 10.25 -13.34 14.79
N ASP A 155 10.72 -12.32 14.07
CA ASP A 155 10.54 -10.93 14.46
C ASP A 155 9.08 -10.51 14.24
N VAL A 156 8.56 -9.71 15.18
CA VAL A 156 7.20 -9.16 15.05
C VAL A 156 7.26 -7.91 14.17
N ILE A 157 6.75 -8.03 12.93
CA ILE A 157 6.70 -6.95 11.94
C ILE A 157 5.40 -6.14 11.99
N GLY A 158 4.42 -6.62 12.77
CA GLY A 158 3.12 -5.98 12.94
C GLY A 158 2.22 -6.74 13.89
N VAL A 159 1.02 -6.24 14.08
CA VAL A 159 0.00 -6.82 14.96
C VAL A 159 -1.36 -6.74 14.27
N LEU A 160 -2.10 -7.84 14.27
CA LEU A 160 -3.50 -7.89 13.86
C LEU A 160 -4.38 -7.96 15.10
N GLN A 161 -5.31 -7.01 15.21
CA GLN A 161 -6.30 -6.95 16.27
C GLN A 161 -7.69 -7.12 15.68
N LEU A 162 -8.47 -8.06 16.18
CA LEU A 162 -9.86 -8.32 15.83
C LEU A 162 -10.74 -8.05 17.04
N ILE A 163 -11.92 -7.48 16.80
CA ILE A 163 -12.80 -6.99 17.87
C ILE A 163 -14.22 -7.48 17.59
N ASN A 164 -14.92 -7.91 18.65
CA ASN A 164 -16.31 -8.29 18.66
C ASN A 164 -16.63 -9.43 17.67
N ALA A 165 -16.22 -10.66 17.98
CA ALA A 165 -16.72 -11.83 17.28
C ALA A 165 -18.24 -11.93 17.48
N ARG A 166 -18.98 -12.24 16.41
CA ARG A 166 -20.45 -12.33 16.44
C ARG A 166 -20.91 -13.74 16.16
N ASN A 167 -21.94 -14.20 16.91
CA ASN A 167 -22.63 -15.44 16.63
C ASN A 167 -23.67 -15.25 15.49
N ALA A 168 -24.39 -16.31 15.15
CA ALA A 168 -25.44 -16.30 14.13
C ALA A 168 -26.62 -15.37 14.47
N ALA A 169 -26.85 -15.09 15.75
CA ALA A 169 -27.87 -14.14 16.22
C ALA A 169 -27.38 -12.68 16.18
N GLY A 170 -26.11 -12.42 15.80
CA GLY A 170 -25.52 -11.10 15.78
C GLY A 170 -25.02 -10.59 17.13
N GLU A 171 -25.01 -11.41 18.18
CA GLU A 171 -24.55 -11.06 19.50
C GLU A 171 -23.02 -11.16 19.58
N VAL A 172 -22.40 -10.27 20.35
CA VAL A 172 -20.95 -10.32 20.61
C VAL A 172 -20.63 -11.49 21.54
N VAL A 173 -19.72 -12.35 21.09
CA VAL A 173 -19.27 -13.55 21.80
C VAL A 173 -17.74 -13.57 21.90
N PRO A 174 -17.16 -14.32 22.86
CA PRO A 174 -15.71 -14.56 22.88
C PRO A 174 -15.21 -15.24 21.61
N PHE A 175 -13.96 -14.98 21.23
CA PHE A 175 -13.29 -15.74 20.16
C PHE A 175 -13.07 -17.19 20.61
N ASP A 176 -13.37 -18.13 19.73
CA ASP A 176 -13.13 -19.56 19.99
C ASP A 176 -11.63 -19.87 19.97
N PRO A 177 -11.08 -20.68 20.89
CA PRO A 177 -9.66 -21.08 20.91
C PRO A 177 -9.17 -21.77 19.62
N GLU A 178 -10.04 -22.53 18.94
CA GLU A 178 -9.71 -23.13 17.63
C GLU A 178 -9.53 -22.04 16.57
N VAL A 179 -10.38 -21.03 16.56
CA VAL A 179 -10.32 -19.87 15.69
C VAL A 179 -9.07 -19.04 15.99
N GLU A 180 -8.68 -18.89 17.24
CA GLU A 180 -7.42 -18.21 17.62
C GLU A 180 -6.21 -18.84 16.93
N SER A 181 -6.08 -20.18 17.00
CA SER A 181 -4.98 -20.92 16.38
C SER A 181 -4.93 -20.73 14.85
N LEU A 182 -6.09 -20.70 14.21
CA LEU A 182 -6.21 -20.50 12.77
C LEU A 182 -5.89 -19.05 12.37
N VAL A 183 -6.29 -18.07 13.18
CA VAL A 183 -5.91 -16.65 12.97
C VAL A 183 -4.41 -16.44 13.16
N GLN A 184 -3.77 -17.15 14.08
CA GLN A 184 -2.31 -17.12 14.22
C GLN A 184 -1.61 -17.69 12.96
N ALA A 185 -2.15 -18.77 12.38
CA ALA A 185 -1.64 -19.31 11.12
C ALA A 185 -1.83 -18.32 9.94
N LEU A 186 -2.99 -17.68 9.85
CA LEU A 186 -3.26 -16.62 8.89
C LEU A 186 -2.30 -15.45 9.06
N ALA A 187 -2.07 -15.01 10.30
CA ALA A 187 -1.14 -13.93 10.62
C ALA A 187 0.30 -14.25 10.19
N SER A 188 0.72 -15.49 10.33
CA SER A 188 2.04 -15.95 9.86
C SER A 188 2.15 -15.89 8.33
N GLN A 189 1.13 -16.33 7.60
CA GLN A 189 1.08 -16.21 6.12
C GLN A 189 1.03 -14.74 5.69
N ALA A 190 0.24 -13.92 6.36
CA ALA A 190 0.16 -12.49 6.13
C ALA A 190 1.52 -11.79 6.32
N ALA A 191 2.27 -12.16 7.36
CA ALA A 191 3.60 -11.62 7.60
C ALA A 191 4.57 -11.92 6.45
N VAL A 192 4.55 -13.14 5.90
CA VAL A 192 5.35 -13.51 4.73
C VAL A 192 4.93 -12.69 3.50
N ALA A 193 3.63 -12.56 3.25
CA ALA A 193 3.11 -11.79 2.12
C ALA A 193 3.49 -10.29 2.24
N ILE A 194 3.35 -9.69 3.42
CA ILE A 194 3.76 -8.29 3.69
C ILE A 194 5.25 -8.10 3.45
N ARG A 195 6.09 -9.03 3.92
CA ARG A 195 7.53 -8.97 3.69
C ARG A 195 7.88 -9.03 2.21
N ASN A 196 7.26 -9.95 1.48
CA ASN A 196 7.47 -10.08 0.04
C ASN A 196 7.03 -8.82 -0.71
N ALA A 197 5.86 -8.26 -0.42
CA ALA A 197 5.37 -7.02 -1.02
C ALA A 197 6.32 -5.84 -0.73
N ARG A 198 6.84 -5.72 0.51
CA ARG A 198 7.85 -4.70 0.85
C ARG A 198 9.16 -4.88 0.08
N LEU A 199 9.64 -6.12 -0.06
CA LEU A 199 10.85 -6.41 -0.83
C LEU A 199 10.64 -6.11 -2.33
N GLU A 200 9.47 -6.44 -2.87
CA GLU A 200 9.11 -6.05 -4.24
C GLU A 200 9.03 -4.53 -4.39
N GLU A 201 8.39 -3.82 -3.47
CA GLU A 201 8.31 -2.36 -3.49
C GLU A 201 9.70 -1.71 -3.46
N LEU A 202 10.60 -2.21 -2.61
CA LEU A 202 12.01 -1.78 -2.59
C LEU A 202 12.72 -2.12 -3.91
N SER A 203 12.42 -3.28 -4.51
CA SER A 203 12.94 -3.70 -5.81
C SER A 203 12.43 -2.85 -6.99
N PHE A 204 11.35 -2.10 -6.80
CA PHE A 204 10.77 -1.22 -7.83
C PHE A 204 11.28 0.23 -7.75
N LYS A 205 12.05 0.57 -6.73
CA LYS A 205 12.63 1.91 -6.60
C LYS A 205 14.04 1.97 -7.17
N ASP A 206 14.39 3.10 -7.77
CA ASP A 206 15.77 3.43 -8.11
C ASP A 206 16.51 3.86 -6.83
N PRO A 207 17.63 3.20 -6.48
CA PRO A 207 18.30 3.45 -5.20
C PRO A 207 18.94 4.84 -5.10
N LEU A 208 19.23 5.50 -6.22
CA LEU A 208 19.84 6.83 -6.23
C LEU A 208 18.79 7.92 -6.05
N THR A 209 17.71 7.85 -6.81
CA THR A 209 16.72 8.94 -6.94
C THR A 209 15.45 8.72 -6.12
N GLY A 210 15.18 7.47 -5.68
CA GLY A 210 13.97 7.11 -4.94
C GLY A 210 12.67 7.06 -5.76
N VAL A 211 12.69 7.46 -7.04
CA VAL A 211 11.56 7.25 -7.96
C VAL A 211 11.47 5.79 -8.39
N TYR A 212 10.43 5.42 -9.12
CA TYR A 212 10.34 4.05 -9.63
C TYR A 212 11.44 3.75 -10.65
N ASN A 213 11.79 2.48 -10.83
CA ASN A 213 12.74 2.03 -11.84
C ASN A 213 12.03 1.52 -13.10
N ARG A 214 12.81 1.20 -14.13
CA ARG A 214 12.31 0.70 -15.42
C ARG A 214 11.45 -0.56 -15.29
N ARG A 215 11.76 -1.45 -14.33
CA ARG A 215 10.97 -2.67 -14.12
C ARG A 215 9.54 -2.36 -13.70
N TYR A 216 9.37 -1.41 -12.77
CA TYR A 216 8.03 -0.96 -12.34
C TYR A 216 7.28 -0.27 -13.49
N PHE A 217 7.97 0.57 -14.27
CA PHE A 217 7.38 1.21 -15.44
C PHE A 217 6.79 0.19 -16.43
N THR A 218 7.54 -0.88 -16.76
CA THR A 218 7.07 -1.92 -17.69
C THR A 218 5.81 -2.61 -17.17
N LEU A 219 5.72 -2.83 -15.86
CA LEU A 219 4.56 -3.43 -15.23
C LEU A 219 3.33 -2.51 -15.31
N ARG A 220 3.54 -1.24 -14.99
CA ARG A 220 2.45 -0.24 -14.91
C ARG A 220 1.93 0.19 -16.28
N ILE A 221 2.78 0.31 -17.29
CA ILE A 221 2.31 0.68 -18.63
C ILE A 221 1.34 -0.36 -19.20
N GLU A 222 1.59 -1.67 -18.98
CA GLU A 222 0.65 -2.73 -19.35
C GLU A 222 -0.69 -2.63 -18.62
N GLU A 223 -0.66 -2.38 -17.32
CA GLU A 223 -1.88 -2.28 -16.50
C GLU A 223 -2.73 -1.08 -16.91
N GLU A 224 -2.10 0.09 -17.07
CA GLU A 224 -2.81 1.31 -17.48
C GLU A 224 -3.31 1.22 -18.92
N ALA A 225 -2.60 0.52 -19.81
CA ALA A 225 -3.08 0.26 -21.16
C ALA A 225 -4.31 -0.66 -21.20
N ARG A 226 -4.36 -1.69 -20.34
CA ARG A 226 -5.58 -2.51 -20.19
C ARG A 226 -6.74 -1.69 -19.63
N ARG A 227 -6.45 -0.74 -18.72
CA ARG A 227 -7.45 0.19 -18.20
C ARG A 227 -7.95 1.14 -19.29
N HIS A 228 -7.04 1.71 -20.11
CA HIS A 228 -7.38 2.49 -21.28
C HIS A 228 -8.34 1.73 -22.21
N ALA A 229 -8.00 0.48 -22.55
CA ALA A 229 -8.82 -0.37 -23.43
C ALA A 229 -10.25 -0.61 -22.87
N ARG A 230 -10.40 -0.61 -21.54
CA ARG A 230 -11.69 -0.84 -20.87
C ARG A 230 -12.53 0.43 -20.73
N PHE A 231 -11.91 1.58 -20.46
CA PHE A 231 -12.61 2.81 -20.08
C PHE A 231 -12.45 3.95 -21.09
N ALA A 232 -11.65 3.76 -22.14
CA ALA A 232 -11.30 4.75 -23.16
C ALA A 232 -10.71 6.06 -22.56
N GLU A 233 -10.03 5.95 -21.39
CA GLU A 233 -9.34 7.09 -20.77
C GLU A 233 -7.97 7.29 -21.42
N PRO A 234 -7.57 8.51 -21.83
CA PRO A 234 -6.30 8.75 -22.52
C PRO A 234 -5.09 8.43 -21.63
N LEU A 235 -4.04 7.88 -22.24
CA LEU A 235 -2.79 7.52 -21.54
C LEU A 235 -1.63 8.19 -22.28
N SER A 236 -0.95 9.13 -21.63
CA SER A 236 0.21 9.81 -22.22
C SER A 236 1.51 9.39 -21.55
N LEU A 237 2.54 9.24 -22.37
CA LEU A 237 3.92 9.03 -21.94
C LEU A 237 4.75 10.27 -22.22
N VAL A 238 5.50 10.71 -21.21
CA VAL A 238 6.48 11.79 -21.30
C VAL A 238 7.87 11.22 -21.01
N LEU A 239 8.73 11.17 -22.01
CA LEU A 239 10.15 10.83 -21.85
C LEU A 239 10.96 12.12 -21.67
N VAL A 240 11.81 12.15 -20.66
CA VAL A 240 12.65 13.30 -20.30
C VAL A 240 14.10 12.83 -20.24
N ASP A 241 14.98 13.52 -20.95
CA ASP A 241 16.42 13.24 -20.99
C ASP A 241 17.21 14.47 -20.60
N ILE A 242 18.22 14.29 -19.76
CA ILE A 242 19.04 15.40 -19.26
C ILE A 242 20.07 15.80 -20.32
N ASP A 243 19.95 17.01 -20.83
CA ASP A 243 20.83 17.51 -21.86
C ASP A 243 22.29 17.55 -21.40
N ARG A 244 23.18 16.95 -22.22
CA ARG A 244 24.63 16.93 -21.96
C ARG A 244 25.03 16.32 -20.60
N PHE A 245 24.26 15.40 -20.07
CA PHE A 245 24.54 14.80 -18.75
C PHE A 245 25.95 14.21 -18.64
N LYS A 246 26.46 13.62 -19.74
CA LYS A 246 27.83 13.13 -19.78
C LYS A 246 28.85 14.23 -19.52
N SER A 247 28.66 15.46 -20.04
CA SER A 247 29.55 16.59 -19.79
C SER A 247 29.56 16.98 -18.31
N ILE A 248 28.41 16.90 -17.63
CA ILE A 248 28.34 17.17 -16.17
C ILE A 248 29.23 16.17 -15.43
N ASN A 249 29.14 14.87 -15.78
CA ASN A 249 29.98 13.84 -15.16
C ASN A 249 31.48 14.01 -15.49
N ASP A 250 31.80 14.26 -16.75
CA ASP A 250 33.20 14.36 -17.22
C ASP A 250 33.91 15.60 -16.65
N GLU A 251 33.20 16.72 -16.49
CA GLU A 251 33.79 17.99 -16.01
C GLU A 251 33.77 18.12 -14.48
N LEU A 252 32.71 17.64 -13.81
CA LEU A 252 32.43 17.89 -12.39
C LEU A 252 32.41 16.61 -11.52
N GLY A 253 32.55 15.45 -12.17
CA GLY A 253 32.60 14.15 -11.53
C GLY A 253 31.21 13.54 -11.27
N HIS A 254 31.20 12.24 -11.06
CA HIS A 254 29.95 11.45 -10.90
C HIS A 254 29.06 11.92 -9.73
N ARG A 255 29.64 12.49 -8.66
CA ARG A 255 28.83 13.03 -7.55
C ARG A 255 27.95 14.20 -7.99
N ALA A 256 28.47 15.07 -8.86
CA ALA A 256 27.67 16.18 -9.41
C ALA A 256 26.51 15.67 -10.28
N GLY A 257 26.77 14.64 -11.12
CA GLY A 257 25.72 13.98 -11.87
C GLY A 257 24.66 13.30 -10.98
N ASP A 258 25.08 12.61 -9.92
CA ASP A 258 24.18 12.00 -8.97
C ASP A 258 23.28 13.03 -8.26
N ASP A 259 23.83 14.17 -7.88
CA ASP A 259 23.07 15.26 -7.25
C ASP A 259 22.10 15.92 -8.24
N ALA A 260 22.49 16.09 -9.51
CA ALA A 260 21.60 16.54 -10.58
C ALA A 260 20.43 15.55 -10.80
N LEU A 261 20.70 14.25 -10.85
CA LEU A 261 19.67 13.20 -10.97
C LEU A 261 18.68 13.22 -9.81
N LYS A 262 19.15 13.33 -8.57
CA LYS A 262 18.29 13.44 -7.38
C LYS A 262 17.41 14.67 -7.41
N ALA A 263 17.99 15.82 -7.74
CA ALA A 263 17.28 17.10 -7.82
C ALA A 263 16.18 17.04 -8.90
N ILE A 264 16.50 16.56 -10.10
CA ILE A 264 15.57 16.43 -11.22
C ILE A 264 14.44 15.46 -10.86
N ALA A 265 14.75 14.30 -10.29
CA ALA A 265 13.74 13.34 -9.83
C ALA A 265 12.77 14.00 -8.84
N GLN A 266 13.27 14.75 -7.87
CA GLN A 266 12.46 15.47 -6.89
C GLN A 266 11.59 16.55 -7.54
N LEU A 267 12.12 17.30 -8.49
CA LEU A 267 11.38 18.32 -9.25
C LEU A 267 10.24 17.69 -10.04
N ILE A 268 10.50 16.57 -10.72
CA ILE A 268 9.48 15.83 -11.47
C ILE A 268 8.39 15.33 -10.52
N VAL A 269 8.74 14.67 -9.40
CA VAL A 269 7.79 14.16 -8.41
C VAL A 269 6.92 15.27 -7.83
N THR A 270 7.53 16.37 -7.37
CA THR A 270 6.81 17.50 -6.75
C THR A 270 5.82 18.16 -7.71
N ASN A 271 6.12 18.13 -9.01
CA ASN A 271 5.26 18.69 -10.05
C ASN A 271 4.35 17.65 -10.72
N SER A 272 4.31 16.43 -10.23
CA SER A 272 3.44 15.36 -10.72
C SER A 272 2.23 15.16 -9.80
N ARG A 273 1.14 14.65 -10.37
CA ARG A 273 -0.03 14.23 -9.59
C ARG A 273 0.27 12.90 -8.88
N SER A 274 -0.43 12.62 -7.80
CA SER A 274 -0.23 11.41 -6.98
C SER A 274 -0.41 10.10 -7.75
N PHE A 275 -1.20 10.12 -8.81
CA PHE A 275 -1.45 8.95 -9.68
C PHE A 275 -0.59 8.91 -10.94
N SER A 276 0.31 9.89 -11.16
CA SER A 276 1.31 9.85 -12.21
C SER A 276 2.48 8.94 -11.79
N ILE A 277 2.98 8.14 -12.72
CA ILE A 277 4.06 7.19 -12.44
C ILE A 277 5.36 7.79 -12.91
N VAL A 278 6.19 8.26 -11.98
CA VAL A 278 7.50 8.86 -12.23
C VAL A 278 8.58 7.79 -12.09
N THR A 279 9.37 7.61 -13.14
CA THR A 279 10.33 6.51 -13.27
C THR A 279 11.68 7.01 -13.77
N ARG A 280 12.76 6.51 -13.21
CA ARG A 280 14.08 6.57 -13.85
C ARG A 280 14.18 5.42 -14.85
N TYR A 281 14.10 5.75 -16.14
CA TYR A 281 14.00 4.78 -17.22
C TYR A 281 15.35 4.29 -17.70
N GLY A 282 16.35 5.17 -17.71
CA GLY A 282 17.73 4.92 -18.10
C GLY A 282 18.73 5.60 -17.16
N GLY A 283 19.97 5.78 -17.60
CA GLY A 283 21.02 6.44 -16.84
C GLY A 283 20.66 7.88 -16.48
N ASP A 284 20.32 8.66 -17.48
CA ASP A 284 19.96 10.09 -17.46
C ASP A 284 18.54 10.34 -17.99
N GLU A 285 17.75 9.28 -18.18
CA GLU A 285 16.41 9.32 -18.73
C GLU A 285 15.35 9.07 -17.66
N PHE A 286 14.31 9.89 -17.67
CA PHE A 286 13.10 9.69 -16.86
C PHE A 286 11.90 9.45 -17.77
N ALA A 287 11.00 8.59 -17.34
CA ALA A 287 9.70 8.36 -17.96
C ALA A 287 8.58 8.72 -16.99
N VAL A 288 7.60 9.48 -17.45
CA VAL A 288 6.42 9.81 -16.66
C VAL A 288 5.18 9.32 -17.40
N LEU A 289 4.49 8.36 -16.82
CA LEU A 289 3.22 7.88 -17.34
C LEU A 289 2.09 8.69 -16.72
N LEU A 290 1.36 9.42 -17.56
CA LEU A 290 0.26 10.31 -17.17
C LEU A 290 -1.07 9.61 -17.46
N VAL A 291 -1.66 9.04 -16.42
CA VAL A 291 -2.95 8.34 -16.49
C VAL A 291 -4.07 9.35 -16.68
N ASN A 292 -5.09 8.99 -17.46
CA ASN A 292 -6.25 9.83 -17.78
C ASN A 292 -5.85 11.27 -18.16
N THR A 293 -4.87 11.39 -19.04
CA THR A 293 -4.31 12.67 -19.44
C THR A 293 -4.09 12.68 -20.96
N PRO A 294 -4.79 13.55 -21.71
CA PRO A 294 -4.61 13.67 -23.14
C PRO A 294 -3.31 14.41 -23.49
N LYS A 295 -2.87 14.32 -24.75
CA LYS A 295 -1.66 14.94 -25.29
C LYS A 295 -1.52 16.43 -24.93
N SER A 296 -2.61 17.18 -25.01
CA SER A 296 -2.62 18.60 -24.63
C SER A 296 -2.31 18.83 -23.15
N GLY A 297 -2.74 17.92 -22.28
CA GLY A 297 -2.40 17.90 -20.86
C GLY A 297 -0.95 17.51 -20.62
N ALA A 298 -0.48 16.50 -21.35
CA ALA A 298 0.92 16.04 -21.28
C ALA A 298 1.90 17.14 -21.76
N LEU A 299 1.54 17.88 -22.81
CA LEU A 299 2.34 19.01 -23.31
C LEU A 299 2.47 20.12 -22.24
N LYS A 300 1.35 20.50 -21.59
CA LYS A 300 1.39 21.49 -20.49
C LYS A 300 2.22 21.02 -19.31
N TYR A 301 2.14 19.73 -18.99
CA TYR A 301 2.96 19.10 -17.95
C TYR A 301 4.44 19.15 -18.33
N ALA A 302 4.81 18.76 -19.54
CA ALA A 302 6.18 18.77 -20.04
C ALA A 302 6.78 20.19 -20.07
N GLN A 303 6.01 21.19 -20.53
CA GLN A 303 6.40 22.61 -20.47
C GLN A 303 6.76 23.05 -19.06
N ARG A 304 5.89 22.73 -18.09
CA ARG A 304 6.14 23.06 -16.67
C ARG A 304 7.38 22.36 -16.14
N ILE A 305 7.59 21.08 -16.45
CA ILE A 305 8.77 20.31 -15.99
C ILE A 305 10.04 20.90 -16.59
N ARG A 306 10.07 21.15 -17.90
CA ARG A 306 11.22 21.79 -18.54
C ARG A 306 11.55 23.14 -17.89
N ASP A 307 10.56 24.02 -17.73
CA ASP A 307 10.74 25.35 -17.17
C ASP A 307 11.20 25.32 -15.71
N VAL A 308 10.69 24.39 -14.90
CA VAL A 308 11.09 24.24 -13.49
C VAL A 308 12.52 23.73 -13.40
N ILE A 309 12.93 22.78 -14.25
CA ILE A 309 14.31 22.27 -14.26
C ILE A 309 15.26 23.36 -14.76
N GLU A 310 14.96 24.06 -15.85
CA GLU A 310 15.79 25.13 -16.39
C GLU A 310 16.05 26.27 -15.39
N ARG A 311 15.04 26.61 -14.57
CA ARG A 311 15.14 27.68 -13.55
C ARG A 311 15.73 27.21 -12.23
N HIS A 312 15.89 25.91 -12.03
CA HIS A 312 16.40 25.40 -10.76
C HIS A 312 17.90 25.74 -10.61
N PRO A 313 18.31 26.32 -9.45
CA PRO A 313 19.71 26.67 -9.19
C PRO A 313 20.51 25.40 -8.82
N PHE A 314 20.91 24.63 -9.81
CA PHE A 314 21.83 23.52 -9.57
C PHE A 314 23.19 24.04 -9.14
N ALA A 315 23.85 23.32 -8.22
CA ALA A 315 25.15 23.70 -7.69
C ALA A 315 26.25 23.80 -8.75
N HIS A 316 26.02 23.18 -9.90
CA HIS A 316 27.04 23.06 -10.97
C HIS A 316 26.72 23.88 -12.24
N GLY A 317 25.77 24.79 -12.16
CA GLY A 317 25.35 25.61 -13.32
C GLY A 317 24.01 25.12 -13.92
N PRO A 318 23.57 25.76 -15.00
CA PRO A 318 22.26 25.47 -15.59
C PRO A 318 22.19 24.06 -16.19
N VAL A 319 21.09 23.37 -15.91
CA VAL A 319 20.77 22.07 -16.49
C VAL A 319 19.47 22.21 -17.26
N THR A 320 19.42 21.65 -18.47
CA THR A 320 18.22 21.60 -19.28
C THR A 320 17.82 20.16 -19.61
N VAL A 321 16.61 19.98 -20.09
CA VAL A 321 16.10 18.67 -20.50
C VAL A 321 15.43 18.76 -21.88
N SER A 322 15.56 17.70 -22.64
CA SER A 322 14.78 17.45 -23.85
C SER A 322 13.65 16.49 -23.53
N VAL A 323 12.49 16.69 -24.16
CA VAL A 323 11.27 15.93 -23.83
C VAL A 323 10.59 15.42 -25.08
N GLY A 324 10.21 14.14 -25.07
CA GLY A 324 9.38 13.50 -26.08
C GLY A 324 8.06 13.03 -25.49
N ILE A 325 6.96 13.23 -26.22
CA ILE A 325 5.61 12.89 -25.76
C ILE A 325 4.91 12.00 -26.78
N ALA A 326 4.20 10.99 -26.30
CA ALA A 326 3.28 10.21 -27.10
C ALA A 326 2.01 9.88 -26.31
N GLU A 327 0.89 9.71 -27.00
CA GLU A 327 -0.43 9.42 -26.42
C GLU A 327 -1.05 8.17 -27.06
N LEU A 328 -1.75 7.43 -26.25
CA LEU A 328 -2.66 6.36 -26.62
C LEU A 328 -4.10 6.90 -26.41
N PRO A 329 -5.02 6.93 -27.40
CA PRO A 329 -4.89 6.27 -28.71
C PRO A 329 -4.39 7.15 -29.88
N ASP A 330 -4.19 8.46 -29.68
CA ASP A 330 -4.05 9.41 -30.80
C ASP A 330 -2.78 9.21 -31.65
N ASP A 331 -1.65 8.83 -31.03
CA ASP A 331 -0.38 8.65 -31.76
C ASP A 331 -0.11 7.18 -32.07
N VAL A 332 -0.57 6.27 -31.20
CA VAL A 332 -0.36 4.82 -31.33
C VAL A 332 -1.62 4.08 -30.87
N LEU A 333 -1.83 2.89 -31.42
CA LEU A 333 -2.97 2.05 -31.08
C LEU A 333 -2.60 0.92 -30.10
N ALA A 334 -1.31 0.62 -29.99
CA ALA A 334 -0.79 -0.42 -29.11
C ALA A 334 0.17 0.18 -28.07
N TRP A 335 0.08 -0.30 -26.86
CA TRP A 335 0.86 0.25 -25.74
C TRP A 335 2.37 0.04 -25.86
N ASP A 336 2.80 -1.03 -26.52
CA ASP A 336 4.20 -1.35 -26.80
C ASP A 336 4.83 -0.39 -27.83
N GLU A 337 4.01 0.33 -28.60
CA GLU A 337 4.45 1.38 -29.51
C GLU A 337 4.60 2.74 -28.83
N LEU A 338 4.06 2.92 -27.62
CA LEU A 338 4.04 4.22 -26.92
C LEU A 338 5.46 4.71 -26.60
N VAL A 339 6.32 3.82 -26.09
CA VAL A 339 7.72 4.16 -25.81
C VAL A 339 8.50 4.49 -27.08
N PRO A 340 8.45 3.66 -28.15
CA PRO A 340 9.09 4.00 -29.42
C PRO A 340 8.62 5.33 -30.03
N ALA A 341 7.33 5.68 -29.88
CA ALA A 341 6.80 6.94 -30.39
C ALA A 341 7.36 8.15 -29.62
N ALA A 342 7.32 8.10 -28.29
CA ALA A 342 7.88 9.15 -27.43
C ALA A 342 9.40 9.30 -27.62
N ASP A 343 10.13 8.19 -27.83
CA ASP A 343 11.57 8.21 -28.11
C ASP A 343 11.91 8.90 -29.43
N ARG A 344 11.13 8.64 -30.49
CA ARG A 344 11.28 9.38 -31.76
C ARG A 344 11.08 10.88 -31.57
N ALA A 345 10.07 11.30 -30.82
CA ALA A 345 9.82 12.71 -30.52
C ALA A 345 10.99 13.31 -29.71
N LEU A 346 11.47 12.61 -28.68
CA LEU A 346 12.63 13.02 -27.88
C LEU A 346 13.90 13.20 -28.73
N TYR A 347 14.13 12.29 -29.67
CA TYR A 347 15.24 12.41 -30.60
C TYR A 347 15.15 13.68 -31.45
N VAL A 348 13.95 14.06 -31.94
CA VAL A 348 13.72 15.31 -32.67
C VAL A 348 14.01 16.51 -31.78
N ALA A 349 13.54 16.54 -30.53
CA ALA A 349 13.82 17.60 -29.56
C ALA A 349 15.33 17.80 -29.35
N LYS A 350 16.09 16.72 -29.19
CA LYS A 350 17.56 16.77 -29.09
C LYS A 350 18.24 17.36 -30.35
N ARG A 351 17.69 17.05 -31.54
CA ARG A 351 18.23 17.57 -32.82
C ARG A 351 17.89 19.06 -33.06
N LEU A 352 16.78 19.55 -32.57
CA LEU A 352 16.36 20.95 -32.70
C LEU A 352 17.13 21.92 -31.80
N GLY A 353 18.12 21.45 -31.06
CA GLY A 353 18.98 22.31 -30.21
C GLY A 353 18.91 22.00 -28.73
N ARG A 354 18.18 20.96 -28.34
CA ARG A 354 17.91 20.58 -26.94
C ARG A 354 17.04 21.62 -26.20
N ASN A 355 16.81 21.43 -24.90
CA ASN A 355 15.87 22.25 -24.11
C ASN A 355 14.51 22.44 -24.82
N ALA A 356 14.04 21.41 -25.44
CA ALA A 356 12.89 21.42 -26.35
C ALA A 356 11.92 20.28 -26.02
N ILE A 357 10.68 20.42 -26.48
CA ILE A 357 9.61 19.45 -26.30
C ILE A 357 9.04 19.14 -27.67
N GLU A 358 8.96 17.86 -27.99
CA GLU A 358 8.34 17.39 -29.21
C GLU A 358 7.27 16.34 -28.92
N VAL A 359 6.30 16.25 -29.81
CA VAL A 359 5.18 15.30 -29.73
C VAL A 359 5.23 14.35 -30.91
N ALA A 360 4.81 13.11 -30.71
CA ALA A 360 4.74 12.09 -31.74
C ALA A 360 3.66 12.37 -32.77
#